data_bf88eae4ea10e9bca552d5f142e91565
#
_entry.id   bf88eae4ea10e9bca552d5f142e91565
#
_cell.length_a   1.000
_cell.length_b   1.000
_cell.length_c   1.000
_cell.angle_alpha   90.00
_cell.angle_beta   90.00
_cell.angle_gamma   90.00
#
_symmetry.space_group_name_H-M   'P 1'
#
loop_
_entity.id
_entity.type
_entity.pdbx_description
1 polymer ?
#
loop_
_entity_poly.entity_id
_entity_poly.type
_entity_poly.pdbx_seq_one_letter_code
_entity_poly.pdbx_strand_id
1 'polypeptide(L)'
;VLRAIEYYLKTKKLLSSRKKVQQFTENYDTLLVGIEMSRKTLYTRINKRVDIMLGHGLFNEVKALVEQGFESSQSMQAIGYKELVPVIKGEMELEPAIELLKQHSRQYAKRQLTWFKNKMNVQWFDRETMSLQMMLDEITTQINKRSSKHDCKPKHPRSSTREL
;
A
#
# COMPACT_ATOMS: atom_id res chain seq x y z
N VAL A 1 -12.14 16.20 10.00
CA VAL A 1 -13.29 16.73 10.79
C VAL A 1 -14.60 16.35 10.11
N LEU A 2 -14.86 16.70 8.83
CA LEU A 2 -16.12 16.44 8.11
C LEU A 2 -16.60 14.99 8.22
N ARG A 3 -15.72 14.01 7.95
CA ARG A 3 -16.04 12.58 8.01
C ARG A 3 -16.51 12.12 9.40
N ALA A 4 -16.02 12.73 10.46
CA ALA A 4 -16.46 12.42 11.82
C ALA A 4 -17.85 12.98 12.10
N ILE A 5 -18.16 14.15 11.56
CA ILE A 5 -19.49 14.79 11.65
C ILE A 5 -20.51 14.01 10.85
N GLU A 6 -20.20 13.63 9.61
CA GLU A 6 -21.07 12.79 8.77
C GLU A 6 -21.39 11.45 9.44
N TYR A 7 -20.38 10.81 10.03
CA TYR A 7 -20.56 9.55 10.75
C TYR A 7 -21.49 9.74 11.96
N TYR A 8 -21.29 10.81 12.75
CA TYR A 8 -22.14 11.12 13.91
C TYR A 8 -23.58 11.41 13.48
N LEU A 9 -23.78 12.21 12.44
CA LEU A 9 -25.11 12.53 11.94
C LEU A 9 -25.89 11.28 11.50
N LYS A 10 -25.22 10.34 10.83
CA LYS A 10 -25.81 9.07 10.34
C LYS A 10 -26.05 8.04 11.44
N THR A 11 -25.14 7.94 12.41
CA THR A 11 -25.14 6.81 13.35
C THR A 11 -25.42 7.19 14.79
N LYS A 12 -25.40 8.51 15.11
CA LYS A 12 -25.46 9.08 16.46
C LYS A 12 -24.35 8.57 17.40
N LYS A 13 -23.29 7.99 16.85
CA LYS A 13 -22.12 7.47 17.57
C LYS A 13 -20.86 8.26 17.23
N LEU A 14 -19.97 8.42 18.19
CA LEU A 14 -18.69 9.06 17.95
C LEU A 14 -17.79 8.16 17.08
N LEU A 15 -17.10 8.72 16.10
CA LEU A 15 -16.15 7.97 15.25
C LEU A 15 -15.03 7.31 16.09
N SER A 16 -14.65 7.92 17.22
CA SER A 16 -13.69 7.37 18.17
C SER A 16 -14.16 6.09 18.86
N SER A 17 -15.48 5.89 19.05
CA SER A 17 -16.02 4.66 19.62
C SER A 17 -15.81 3.45 18.73
N ARG A 18 -15.74 3.64 17.40
CA ARG A 18 -15.47 2.58 16.42
C ARG A 18 -14.05 2.00 16.54
N LYS A 19 -13.07 2.81 17.01
CA LYS A 19 -11.70 2.36 17.18
C LYS A 19 -11.49 1.41 18.35
N LYS A 20 -12.40 1.37 19.32
CA LYS A 20 -12.30 0.48 20.51
C LYS A 20 -12.72 -0.96 20.24
N VAL A 21 -13.35 -1.27 19.11
CA VAL A 21 -13.94 -2.59 18.84
C VAL A 21 -13.03 -3.48 17.96
N GLN A 22 -11.96 -2.95 17.39
CA GLN A 22 -10.97 -3.78 16.69
C GLN A 22 -9.89 -4.25 17.66
N GLN A 23 -10.24 -5.11 18.61
CA GLN A 23 -9.31 -6.16 18.98
C GLN A 23 -9.26 -7.09 17.77
N PHE A 24 -8.15 -6.97 16.99
CA PHE A 24 -7.81 -8.00 16.03
C PHE A 24 -7.58 -9.29 16.82
N THR A 25 -8.57 -10.14 16.87
CA THR A 25 -8.32 -11.55 17.14
C THR A 25 -7.48 -12.01 15.95
N GLU A 26 -6.18 -12.18 16.16
CA GLU A 26 -5.31 -12.75 15.16
C GLU A 26 -5.76 -14.18 14.91
N ASN A 27 -6.64 -14.34 13.90
CA ASN A 27 -7.11 -15.67 13.49
C ASN A 27 -6.01 -16.48 12.78
N TYR A 28 -4.90 -15.82 12.48
CA TYR A 28 -3.77 -16.38 11.74
C TYR A 28 -2.45 -15.97 12.39
N ASP A 29 -1.49 -16.89 12.44
CA ASP A 29 -0.10 -16.54 12.75
C ASP A 29 0.51 -15.89 11.51
N THR A 30 0.65 -14.58 11.55
CA THR A 30 1.06 -13.77 10.40
C THR A 30 2.53 -13.36 10.52
N LEU A 31 3.33 -13.67 9.51
CA LEU A 31 4.68 -13.13 9.33
C LEU A 31 4.62 -11.99 8.31
N LEU A 32 4.81 -10.75 8.78
CA LEU A 32 4.90 -9.59 7.90
C LEU A 32 6.36 -9.33 7.55
N VAL A 33 6.66 -9.35 6.27
CA VAL A 33 7.99 -9.12 5.71
C VAL A 33 7.99 -7.82 4.93
N GLY A 34 8.97 -6.95 5.20
CA GLY A 34 9.20 -5.71 4.48
C GLY A 34 10.59 -5.69 3.86
N ILE A 35 10.68 -5.16 2.65
CA ILE A 35 11.96 -4.92 1.99
C ILE A 35 12.23 -3.42 2.05
N GLU A 36 13.39 -3.05 2.57
CA GLU A 36 13.83 -1.66 2.58
C GLU A 36 15.16 -1.47 1.85
N MET A 37 15.46 -0.24 1.55
CA MET A 37 16.71 0.22 0.97
C MET A 37 16.94 1.67 1.37
N SER A 38 18.14 2.20 1.12
CA SER A 38 18.44 3.60 1.41
C SER A 38 17.45 4.52 0.68
N ARG A 39 17.12 5.65 1.31
CA ARG A 39 16.20 6.64 0.72
C ARG A 39 16.69 7.12 -0.65
N LYS A 40 18.00 7.29 -0.80
CA LYS A 40 18.62 7.72 -2.07
C LYS A 40 18.33 6.71 -3.18
N THR A 41 18.62 5.44 -2.93
CA THR A 41 18.37 4.35 -3.88
C THR A 41 16.89 4.22 -4.23
N LEU A 42 16.02 4.27 -3.21
CA LEU A 42 14.57 4.20 -3.41
C LEU A 42 14.07 5.34 -4.33
N TYR A 43 14.50 6.58 -4.07
CA TYR A 43 14.07 7.74 -4.87
C TYR A 43 14.60 7.69 -6.30
N THR A 44 15.84 7.24 -6.51
CA THR A 44 16.39 7.01 -7.84
C THR A 44 15.57 5.98 -8.61
N ARG A 45 15.21 4.87 -7.97
CA ARG A 45 14.37 3.83 -8.60
C ARG A 45 12.96 4.32 -8.91
N ILE A 46 12.36 5.10 -8.02
CA ILE A 46 11.03 5.71 -8.25
C ILE A 46 11.07 6.62 -9.47
N ASN A 47 12.06 7.54 -9.53
CA ASN A 47 12.19 8.46 -10.65
C ASN A 47 12.38 7.70 -11.97
N LYS A 48 13.32 6.75 -12.00
CA LYS A 48 13.55 5.90 -13.18
C LYS A 48 12.30 5.14 -13.62
N ARG A 49 11.50 4.64 -12.66
CA ARG A 49 10.25 3.96 -12.98
C ARG A 49 9.25 4.89 -13.65
N VAL A 50 9.12 6.14 -13.20
CA VAL A 50 8.27 7.14 -13.85
C VAL A 50 8.73 7.39 -15.29
N ASP A 51 10.03 7.55 -15.51
CA ASP A 51 10.57 7.75 -16.87
C ASP A 51 10.27 6.55 -17.78
N ILE A 52 10.43 5.33 -17.27
CA ILE A 52 10.07 4.09 -17.99
C ILE A 52 8.56 4.03 -18.31
N MET A 53 7.70 4.36 -17.36
CA MET A 53 6.24 4.35 -17.57
C MET A 53 5.82 5.34 -18.65
N LEU A 54 6.41 6.53 -18.68
CA LEU A 54 6.17 7.52 -19.73
C LEU A 54 6.65 7.01 -21.09
N GLY A 55 7.86 6.40 -21.15
CA GLY A 55 8.38 5.77 -22.37
C GLY A 55 7.53 4.60 -22.87
N HIS A 56 6.79 3.92 -21.99
CA HIS A 56 5.84 2.86 -22.35
C HIS A 56 4.43 3.37 -22.65
N GLY A 57 4.23 4.68 -22.74
CA GLY A 57 2.98 5.26 -23.23
C GLY A 57 1.98 5.68 -22.14
N LEU A 58 2.39 5.84 -20.90
CA LEU A 58 1.51 6.30 -19.82
C LEU A 58 0.73 7.57 -20.19
N PHE A 59 1.37 8.52 -20.87
CA PHE A 59 0.70 9.74 -21.31
C PHE A 59 -0.45 9.46 -22.31
N ASN A 60 -0.22 8.58 -23.29
CA ASN A 60 -1.22 8.21 -24.28
C ASN A 60 -2.38 7.42 -23.65
N GLU A 61 -2.09 6.58 -22.66
CA GLU A 61 -3.11 5.87 -21.88
C GLU A 61 -4.03 6.85 -21.16
N VAL A 62 -3.46 7.81 -20.42
CA VAL A 62 -4.26 8.83 -19.70
C VAL A 62 -5.06 9.69 -20.67
N LYS A 63 -4.46 10.09 -21.80
CA LYS A 63 -5.14 10.86 -22.85
C LYS A 63 -6.36 10.12 -23.39
N ALA A 64 -6.21 8.85 -23.73
CA ALA A 64 -7.33 8.04 -24.23
C ALA A 64 -8.46 7.90 -23.19
N LEU A 65 -8.14 7.79 -21.90
CA LEU A 65 -9.16 7.74 -20.84
C LEU A 65 -9.90 9.07 -20.67
N VAL A 66 -9.21 10.20 -20.79
CA VAL A 66 -9.83 11.53 -20.74
C VAL A 66 -10.74 11.72 -21.94
N GLU A 67 -10.31 11.37 -23.16
CA GLU A 67 -11.10 11.45 -24.38
C GLU A 67 -12.37 10.57 -24.33
N GLN A 68 -12.33 9.45 -23.62
CA GLN A 68 -13.48 8.58 -23.35
C GLN A 68 -14.41 9.09 -22.24
N GLY A 69 -14.12 10.24 -21.62
CA GLY A 69 -14.96 10.87 -20.60
C GLY A 69 -14.76 10.33 -19.16
N PHE A 70 -13.70 9.54 -18.90
CA PHE A 70 -13.43 8.99 -17.56
C PHE A 70 -12.74 9.96 -16.59
N GLU A 71 -12.53 11.22 -16.98
CA GLU A 71 -11.81 12.22 -16.18
C GLU A 71 -12.32 12.36 -14.74
N SER A 72 -13.63 12.34 -14.54
CA SER A 72 -14.26 12.48 -13.21
C SER A 72 -14.24 11.21 -12.37
N SER A 73 -13.75 10.09 -12.90
CA SER A 73 -13.71 8.82 -12.18
C SER A 73 -12.70 8.86 -11.02
N GLN A 74 -12.98 8.10 -9.95
CA GLN A 74 -12.10 8.02 -8.80
C GLN A 74 -10.73 7.45 -9.15
N SER A 75 -10.63 6.57 -10.14
CA SER A 75 -9.37 5.99 -10.63
C SER A 75 -8.43 7.05 -11.21
N MET A 76 -8.96 8.11 -11.81
CA MET A 76 -8.16 9.21 -12.34
C MET A 76 -7.51 10.08 -11.25
N GLN A 77 -7.88 9.89 -9.97
CA GLN A 77 -7.18 10.52 -8.84
C GLN A 77 -5.92 9.76 -8.41
N ALA A 78 -5.61 8.64 -9.05
CA ALA A 78 -4.39 7.90 -8.77
C ALA A 78 -3.14 8.70 -9.16
N ILE A 79 -2.04 8.48 -8.43
CA ILE A 79 -0.72 9.05 -8.77
C ILE A 79 -0.31 8.48 -10.13
N GLY A 80 0.07 9.37 -11.03
CA GLY A 80 0.36 9.06 -12.43
C GLY A 80 -0.71 9.59 -13.38
N TYR A 81 -1.96 9.53 -13.00
CA TYR A 81 -3.07 10.01 -13.84
C TYR A 81 -3.40 11.46 -13.54
N LYS A 82 -3.66 11.79 -12.28
CA LYS A 82 -4.06 13.15 -11.87
C LYS A 82 -3.04 14.24 -12.24
N GLU A 83 -1.75 13.90 -12.31
CA GLU A 83 -0.70 14.84 -12.68
C GLU A 83 -0.66 15.09 -14.20
N LEU A 84 -1.11 14.13 -15.01
CA LEU A 84 -1.10 14.23 -16.47
C LEU A 84 -2.39 14.82 -17.05
N VAL A 85 -3.51 14.77 -16.34
CA VAL A 85 -4.79 15.36 -16.79
C VAL A 85 -4.65 16.87 -17.12
N PRO A 86 -4.02 17.71 -16.30
CA PRO A 86 -3.83 19.13 -16.63
C PRO A 86 -3.01 19.36 -17.91
N VAL A 87 -2.08 18.47 -18.22
CA VAL A 87 -1.29 18.54 -19.46
C VAL A 87 -2.18 18.29 -20.67
N ILE A 88 -3.05 17.28 -20.59
CA ILE A 88 -3.99 16.93 -21.67
C ILE A 88 -4.98 18.06 -21.93
N LYS A 89 -5.36 18.80 -20.90
CA LYS A 89 -6.22 20.00 -20.99
C LYS A 89 -5.49 21.26 -21.48
N GLY A 90 -4.18 21.24 -21.61
CA GLY A 90 -3.39 22.43 -21.94
C GLY A 90 -3.23 23.44 -20.79
N GLU A 91 -3.49 23.02 -19.56
CA GLU A 91 -3.39 23.83 -18.35
C GLU A 91 -1.96 23.81 -17.75
N MET A 92 -1.13 22.86 -18.14
CA MET A 92 0.22 22.65 -17.62
C MET A 92 1.13 22.07 -18.72
N GLU A 93 2.40 22.41 -18.66
CA GLU A 93 3.46 21.80 -19.49
C GLU A 93 3.80 20.38 -18.99
N LEU A 94 4.30 19.53 -19.88
CA LEU A 94 4.58 18.12 -19.58
C LEU A 94 5.69 17.94 -18.53
N GLU A 95 6.80 18.70 -18.65
CA GLU A 95 7.94 18.56 -17.75
C GLU A 95 7.60 18.86 -16.28
N PRO A 96 6.90 19.96 -15.93
CA PRO A 96 6.41 20.17 -14.57
C PRO A 96 5.49 19.06 -14.04
N ALA A 97 4.62 18.50 -14.89
CA ALA A 97 3.75 17.40 -14.51
C ALA A 97 4.53 16.12 -14.18
N ILE A 98 5.59 15.82 -14.95
CA ILE A 98 6.50 14.69 -14.68
C ILE A 98 7.19 14.86 -13.34
N GLU A 99 7.70 16.04 -13.04
CA GLU A 99 8.36 16.31 -11.76
C GLU A 99 7.38 16.22 -10.57
N LEU A 100 6.15 16.68 -10.72
CA LEU A 100 5.07 16.48 -9.72
C LEU A 100 4.76 15.00 -9.52
N LEU A 101 4.68 14.23 -10.60
CA LEU A 101 4.46 12.79 -10.54
C LEU A 101 5.58 12.07 -9.76
N LYS A 102 6.84 12.38 -10.06
CA LYS A 102 8.01 11.87 -9.33
C LYS A 102 7.94 12.26 -7.84
N GLN A 103 7.63 13.52 -7.55
CA GLN A 103 7.52 14.04 -6.19
C GLN A 103 6.41 13.33 -5.40
N HIS A 104 5.21 13.22 -5.96
CA HIS A 104 4.08 12.55 -5.31
C HIS A 104 4.34 11.06 -5.07
N SER A 105 5.01 10.39 -6.02
CA SER A 105 5.44 8.99 -5.86
C SER A 105 6.44 8.82 -4.71
N ARG A 106 7.43 9.71 -4.59
CA ARG A 106 8.38 9.71 -3.45
C ARG A 106 7.68 9.97 -2.11
N GLN A 107 6.74 10.92 -2.09
CA GLN A 107 5.94 11.22 -0.89
C GLN A 107 5.06 10.03 -0.49
N TYR A 108 4.48 9.34 -1.46
CA TYR A 108 3.68 8.15 -1.21
C TYR A 108 4.52 7.03 -0.61
N ALA A 109 5.69 6.75 -1.17
CA ALA A 109 6.63 5.76 -0.63
C ALA A 109 7.05 6.11 0.82
N LYS A 110 7.33 7.39 1.11
CA LYS A 110 7.62 7.85 2.48
C LYS A 110 6.45 7.58 3.44
N ARG A 111 5.21 7.89 3.02
CA ARG A 111 4.02 7.63 3.84
C ARG A 111 3.82 6.14 4.11
N GLN A 112 4.01 5.28 3.10
CA GLN A 112 3.94 3.82 3.26
C GLN A 112 4.95 3.32 4.30
N LEU A 113 6.23 3.66 4.15
CA LEU A 113 7.28 3.24 5.08
C LEU A 113 6.97 3.71 6.52
N THR A 114 6.56 4.97 6.68
CA THR A 114 6.21 5.52 8.00
C THR A 114 5.02 4.76 8.60
N TRP A 115 4.01 4.45 7.80
CA TRP A 115 2.83 3.74 8.28
C TRP A 115 3.17 2.31 8.72
N PHE A 116 3.88 1.55 7.88
CA PHE A 116 4.25 0.18 8.20
C PHE A 116 5.19 0.10 9.41
N LYS A 117 6.20 1.00 9.50
CA LYS A 117 7.13 1.04 10.64
C LYS A 117 6.45 1.39 11.96
N ASN A 118 5.39 2.22 11.93
CA ASN A 118 4.72 2.69 13.15
C ASN A 118 3.48 1.88 13.55
N LYS A 119 2.89 1.13 12.62
CA LYS A 119 1.57 0.49 12.83
C LYS A 119 1.59 -1.02 12.76
N MET A 120 2.65 -1.60 12.21
CA MET A 120 2.74 -3.03 11.99
C MET A 120 4.07 -3.57 12.55
N ASN A 121 4.01 -4.80 13.06
CA ASN A 121 5.23 -5.52 13.42
C ASN A 121 5.79 -6.21 12.17
N VAL A 122 6.59 -5.47 11.41
CA VAL A 122 7.19 -5.91 10.14
C VAL A 122 8.65 -6.26 10.38
N GLN A 123 9.06 -7.42 9.91
CA GLN A 123 10.47 -7.76 9.82
C GLN A 123 11.05 -7.17 8.55
N TRP A 124 11.99 -6.25 8.71
CA TRP A 124 12.60 -5.53 7.61
C TRP A 124 13.90 -6.19 7.15
N PHE A 125 14.06 -6.30 5.84
CA PHE A 125 15.25 -6.80 5.17
C PHE A 125 15.82 -5.70 4.28
N ASP A 126 17.09 -5.37 4.49
CA ASP A 126 17.78 -4.38 3.67
C ASP A 126 18.30 -5.04 2.38
N ARG A 127 17.76 -4.58 1.24
CA ARG A 127 18.12 -5.09 -0.09
C ARG A 127 19.53 -4.67 -0.53
N GLU A 128 20.13 -3.68 0.09
CA GLU A 128 21.48 -3.23 -0.24
C GLU A 128 22.56 -4.10 0.42
N THR A 129 22.25 -4.69 1.57
CA THR A 129 23.19 -5.51 2.35
C THR A 129 22.94 -7.01 2.24
N MET A 130 21.72 -7.43 1.90
CA MET A 130 21.35 -8.84 1.79
C MET A 130 21.02 -9.24 0.36
N SER A 131 21.54 -10.40 -0.07
CA SER A 131 21.12 -11.00 -1.33
C SER A 131 19.67 -11.52 -1.25
N LEU A 132 19.03 -11.73 -2.40
CA LEU A 132 17.70 -12.31 -2.43
C LEU A 132 17.66 -13.70 -1.78
N GLN A 133 18.69 -14.53 -2.04
CA GLN A 133 18.76 -15.86 -1.48
C GLN A 133 18.85 -15.84 0.04
N MET A 134 19.70 -15.00 0.62
CA MET A 134 19.80 -14.85 2.07
C MET A 134 18.47 -14.42 2.73
N MET A 135 17.71 -13.52 2.08
CA MET A 135 16.39 -13.13 2.57
C MET A 135 15.41 -14.31 2.54
N LEU A 136 15.39 -15.08 1.42
CA LEU A 136 14.51 -16.23 1.27
C LEU A 136 14.82 -17.31 2.31
N ASP A 137 16.09 -17.59 2.55
CA ASP A 137 16.54 -18.61 3.53
C ASP A 137 16.10 -18.20 4.95
N GLU A 138 16.29 -16.93 5.32
CA GLU A 138 15.85 -16.41 6.62
C GLU A 138 14.33 -16.46 6.78
N ILE A 139 13.57 -16.01 5.77
CA ILE A 139 12.09 -16.05 5.79
C ILE A 139 11.61 -17.51 5.91
N THR A 140 12.17 -18.42 5.13
CA THR A 140 11.82 -19.84 5.17
C THR A 140 12.10 -20.45 6.54
N THR A 141 13.25 -20.13 7.13
CA THR A 141 13.61 -20.57 8.48
C THR A 141 12.59 -20.11 9.52
N GLN A 142 12.12 -18.87 9.41
CA GLN A 142 11.13 -18.33 10.34
C GLN A 142 9.74 -18.94 10.15
N ILE A 143 9.33 -19.18 8.92
CA ILE A 143 8.07 -19.90 8.64
C ILE A 143 8.12 -21.30 9.27
N ASN A 144 9.19 -22.05 9.07
CA ASN A 144 9.35 -23.39 9.62
C ASN A 144 9.34 -23.41 11.15
N LYS A 145 10.03 -22.45 11.80
CA LYS A 145 9.99 -22.29 13.28
C LYS A 145 8.59 -22.00 13.82
N ARG A 146 7.76 -21.27 13.07
CA ARG A 146 6.36 -20.97 13.46
C ARG A 146 5.47 -22.18 13.27
N SER A 147 5.57 -22.87 12.14
CA SER A 147 4.82 -24.11 11.84
C SER A 147 5.05 -25.17 12.91
N SER A 148 6.29 -25.41 13.31
CA SER A 148 6.63 -26.38 14.37
C SER A 148 6.02 -26.03 15.74
N LYS A 149 5.76 -24.75 16.05
CA LYS A 149 5.08 -24.35 17.28
C LYS A 149 3.56 -24.57 17.24
N HIS A 150 2.96 -24.57 16.05
CA HIS A 150 1.52 -24.78 15.90
C HIS A 150 1.10 -26.24 15.89
N ASP A 151 1.97 -27.16 15.51
CA ASP A 151 1.69 -28.60 15.56
C ASP A 151 1.55 -29.15 17.00
N CYS A 152 1.92 -28.36 18.02
CA CYS A 152 1.80 -28.72 19.44
C CYS A 152 0.50 -28.22 20.13
N LYS A 153 -0.41 -27.54 19.44
CA LYS A 153 -1.70 -27.15 20.04
C LYS A 153 -2.82 -28.05 19.56
N PRO A 154 -3.58 -28.74 20.46
CA PRO A 154 -4.71 -29.57 20.07
C PRO A 154 -5.75 -28.69 19.35
N LYS A 155 -6.19 -29.10 18.17
CA LYS A 155 -7.30 -28.49 17.44
C LYS A 155 -8.54 -28.58 18.35
N HIS A 156 -9.10 -27.44 18.71
CA HIS A 156 -10.41 -27.40 19.39
C HIS A 156 -11.41 -28.20 18.57
N PRO A 157 -12.17 -29.14 19.17
CA PRO A 157 -13.21 -29.87 18.48
C PRO A 157 -14.27 -28.88 18.01
N ARG A 158 -14.62 -28.90 16.75
CA ARG A 158 -15.77 -28.21 16.21
C ARG A 158 -17.01 -28.78 16.97
N SER A 159 -17.63 -27.99 17.82
CA SER A 159 -18.91 -28.34 18.38
C SER A 159 -19.94 -28.37 17.24
N SER A 160 -20.20 -29.56 16.74
CA SER A 160 -21.38 -29.86 15.94
C SER A 160 -22.54 -30.00 16.92
N THR A 161 -23.32 -28.97 17.09
CA THR A 161 -24.68 -29.09 17.61
C THR A 161 -25.58 -28.32 16.65
N ARG A 162 -26.02 -29.05 15.62
CA ARG A 162 -27.33 -28.84 15.02
C ARG A 162 -28.22 -29.82 15.75
N GLU A 163 -29.11 -29.31 16.57
CA GLU A 163 -30.34 -29.98 16.98
C GLU A 163 -31.50 -29.12 16.50
N LEU A 164 -32.35 -29.75 15.77
CA LEU A 164 -33.74 -29.73 15.37
C LEU A 164 -34.58 -28.51 15.78
#